data_62c1ef0f909b5c1811292cef9b2f7845
#
_entry.id   62c1ef0f909b5c1811292cef9b2f7845
#
_cell.length_a   1.000
_cell.length_b   1.000
_cell.length_c   1.000
_cell.angle_alpha   90.00
_cell.angle_beta   90.00
_cell.angle_gamma   90.00
#
_symmetry.space_group_name_H-M   'P 1'
#
loop_
_entity.id
_entity.type
_entity.pdbx_description
1 polymer ?
#
loop_
_entity_poly.entity_id
_entity_poly.type
_entity_poly.pdbx_seq_one_letter_code
_entity_poly.pdbx_strand_id
1 'polypeptide(L)'
;MHVAINVTAANNQAGQLNSYAQQLRNAKTQLTSYKSSIQSNWTGQEVSYITRSIDQTIAQIDAVIKDLGSLATDVKSVASTIKREEDAAAAAARARAERQRRINEAQTAYNNAVDEYNDVIKEMEKLQETFRKNPMLRFLPNYAKHFEDLQKNIEKAAQKCDNCKRALSAARG
;
A
#
# COMPACT_ATOMS: atom_id res chain seq x y z
N MET A 1 15.03 -2.71 7.17
CA MET A 1 14.06 -3.58 7.88
C MET A 1 12.89 -2.68 8.30
N HIS A 2 11.73 -2.80 7.67
CA HIS A 2 10.54 -2.02 8.03
C HIS A 2 9.86 -2.77 9.18
N VAL A 3 9.91 -2.21 10.38
CA VAL A 3 9.15 -2.75 11.53
C VAL A 3 7.75 -2.17 11.40
N ALA A 4 6.77 -3.02 11.06
CA ALA A 4 5.37 -2.61 11.01
C ALA A 4 4.91 -2.13 12.40
N ILE A 5 4.23 -0.97 12.46
CA ILE A 5 3.76 -0.46 13.74
C ILE A 5 2.59 -1.29 14.26
N ASN A 6 2.67 -1.64 15.55
CA ASN A 6 1.55 -2.28 16.24
C ASN A 6 0.65 -1.21 16.86
N VAL A 7 -0.36 -0.78 16.11
CA VAL A 7 -1.34 0.24 16.55
C VAL A 7 -2.09 -0.19 17.82
N THR A 8 -2.36 -1.48 18.00
CA THR A 8 -3.02 -2.00 19.20
C THR A 8 -2.12 -1.82 20.43
N ALA A 9 -0.82 -2.14 20.31
CA ALA A 9 0.12 -1.92 21.40
C ALA A 9 0.26 -0.43 21.75
N ALA A 10 0.36 0.44 20.75
CA ALA A 10 0.40 1.89 20.94
C ALA A 10 -0.87 2.42 21.65
N ASN A 11 -2.05 1.95 21.25
CA ASN A 11 -3.31 2.30 21.89
C ASN A 11 -3.38 1.82 23.35
N ASN A 12 -2.86 0.63 23.64
CA ASN A 12 -2.79 0.11 25.01
C ASN A 12 -1.84 0.95 25.88
N GLN A 13 -0.67 1.34 25.35
CA GLN A 13 0.25 2.23 26.05
C GLN A 13 -0.38 3.60 26.33
N ALA A 14 -1.07 4.18 25.35
CA ALA A 14 -1.81 5.43 25.54
C ALA A 14 -2.93 5.27 26.59
N GLY A 15 -3.58 4.11 26.64
CA GLY A 15 -4.54 3.75 27.69
C GLY A 15 -3.92 3.71 29.08
N GLN A 16 -2.73 3.16 29.20
CA GLN A 16 -1.97 3.14 30.47
C GLN A 16 -1.59 4.53 30.95
N LEU A 17 -1.13 5.43 30.03
CA LEU A 17 -0.85 6.83 30.35
C LEU A 17 -2.08 7.54 30.90
N ASN A 18 -3.26 7.32 30.31
CA ASN A 18 -4.51 7.88 30.81
C ASN A 18 -4.90 7.29 32.19
N SER A 19 -4.61 6.01 32.45
CA SER A 19 -4.83 5.39 33.76
C SER A 19 -3.93 6.03 34.83
N TYR A 20 -2.66 6.28 34.52
CA TYR A 20 -1.76 6.99 35.44
C TYR A 20 -2.22 8.42 35.70
N ALA A 21 -2.68 9.14 34.66
CA ALA A 21 -3.26 10.46 34.84
C ALA A 21 -4.49 10.42 35.78
N GLN A 22 -5.31 9.36 35.70
CA GLN A 22 -6.46 9.20 36.62
C GLN A 22 -6.03 8.89 38.05
N GLN A 23 -5.00 8.08 38.26
CA GLN A 23 -4.44 7.81 39.58
C GLN A 23 -3.88 9.09 40.22
N LEU A 24 -3.20 9.95 39.43
CA LEU A 24 -2.72 11.26 39.91
C LEU A 24 -3.87 12.20 40.25
N ARG A 25 -4.99 12.20 39.52
CA ARG A 25 -6.20 12.97 39.90
C ARG A 25 -6.75 12.52 41.25
N ASN A 26 -6.77 11.20 41.51
CA ASN A 26 -7.21 10.66 42.78
C ASN A 26 -6.26 11.08 43.93
N ALA A 27 -4.94 11.01 43.72
CA ALA A 27 -3.96 11.48 44.67
C ALA A 27 -4.10 13.00 44.96
N LYS A 28 -4.32 13.81 43.92
CA LYS A 28 -4.60 15.24 44.06
C LYS A 28 -5.84 15.50 44.94
N THR A 29 -6.93 14.74 44.72
CA THR A 29 -8.14 14.83 45.53
C THR A 29 -7.87 14.52 47.00
N GLN A 30 -7.08 13.50 47.29
CA GLN A 30 -6.66 13.14 48.65
C GLN A 30 -5.82 14.20 49.29
N LEU A 31 -4.83 14.80 48.55
CA LEU A 31 -4.01 15.90 49.04
C LEU A 31 -4.85 17.15 49.38
N THR A 32 -5.84 17.44 48.52
CA THR A 32 -6.77 18.57 48.76
C THR A 32 -7.60 18.34 50.02
N SER A 33 -8.13 17.15 50.23
CA SER A 33 -8.86 16.77 51.44
C SER A 33 -7.97 16.86 52.71
N TYR A 34 -6.73 16.36 52.58
CA TYR A 34 -5.75 16.43 53.67
C TYR A 34 -5.39 17.89 54.03
N LYS A 35 -5.16 18.75 53.02
CA LYS A 35 -4.95 20.19 53.22
C LYS A 35 -6.10 20.81 53.99
N SER A 36 -7.35 20.57 53.62
CA SER A 36 -8.54 21.07 54.30
C SER A 36 -8.62 20.60 55.77
N SER A 37 -8.29 19.33 56.01
CA SER A 37 -8.25 18.77 57.36
C SER A 37 -7.18 19.46 58.24
N ILE A 38 -5.98 19.71 57.71
CA ILE A 38 -4.93 20.42 58.41
C ILE A 38 -5.39 21.83 58.78
N GLN A 39 -5.99 22.56 57.85
CA GLN A 39 -6.47 23.92 58.06
C GLN A 39 -7.61 24.01 59.08
N SER A 40 -8.42 22.94 59.19
CA SER A 40 -9.53 22.91 60.15
C SER A 40 -9.13 22.53 61.57
N ASN A 41 -8.07 21.73 61.72
CA ASN A 41 -7.73 21.11 63.02
C ASN A 41 -6.45 21.69 63.65
N TRP A 42 -5.64 22.43 62.90
CA TRP A 42 -4.36 22.95 63.37
C TRP A 42 -4.32 24.47 63.21
N THR A 43 -3.63 25.14 64.19
CA THR A 43 -3.40 26.60 64.18
C THR A 43 -1.92 26.82 64.36
N GLY A 44 -1.34 27.84 63.70
CA GLY A 44 0.06 28.23 63.82
C GLY A 44 0.70 28.53 62.44
N GLN A 45 1.92 29.05 62.47
CA GLN A 45 2.65 29.43 61.26
C GLN A 45 3.03 28.20 60.42
N GLU A 46 3.25 27.06 61.04
CA GLU A 46 3.59 25.78 60.40
C GLU A 46 2.50 25.32 59.40
N VAL A 47 1.22 25.60 59.71
CA VAL A 47 0.10 25.30 58.82
C VAL A 47 0.27 25.99 57.47
N SER A 48 0.74 27.23 57.46
CA SER A 48 0.96 27.97 56.22
C SER A 48 2.07 27.39 55.36
N TYR A 49 3.14 26.85 55.96
CA TYR A 49 4.24 26.18 55.24
C TYR A 49 3.78 24.84 54.64
N ILE A 50 3.08 24.03 55.45
CA ILE A 50 2.56 22.71 54.97
C ILE A 50 1.56 22.91 53.85
N THR A 51 0.59 23.80 53.98
CA THR A 51 -0.42 24.04 52.97
C THR A 51 0.17 24.58 51.67
N ARG A 52 1.18 25.46 51.75
CA ARG A 52 1.91 25.94 50.57
C ARG A 52 2.66 24.78 49.85
N SER A 53 3.31 23.90 50.62
CA SER A 53 3.98 22.73 50.06
C SER A 53 2.98 21.78 49.34
N ILE A 54 1.80 21.59 49.95
CA ILE A 54 0.72 20.79 49.32
C ILE A 54 0.27 21.47 48.02
N ASP A 55 0.06 22.79 48.01
CA ASP A 55 -0.34 23.51 46.79
C ASP A 55 0.70 23.41 45.68
N GLN A 56 1.99 23.49 45.99
CA GLN A 56 3.07 23.29 45.04
C GLN A 56 3.05 21.85 44.49
N THR A 57 2.83 20.84 45.33
CA THR A 57 2.72 19.44 44.90
C THR A 57 1.52 19.22 44.00
N ILE A 58 0.36 19.82 44.33
CA ILE A 58 -0.85 19.76 43.49
C ILE A 58 -0.58 20.39 42.13
N ALA A 59 0.10 21.52 42.05
CA ALA A 59 0.45 22.17 40.78
C ALA A 59 1.39 21.31 39.93
N GLN A 60 2.35 20.63 40.55
CA GLN A 60 3.22 19.66 39.85
C GLN A 60 2.42 18.46 39.33
N ILE A 61 1.51 17.90 40.14
CA ILE A 61 0.62 16.81 39.70
C ILE A 61 -0.24 17.25 38.51
N ASP A 62 -0.79 18.46 38.51
CA ASP A 62 -1.57 18.98 37.38
C ASP A 62 -0.75 19.11 36.10
N ALA A 63 0.50 19.52 36.18
CA ALA A 63 1.41 19.57 35.06
C ALA A 63 1.65 18.16 34.48
N VAL A 64 1.96 17.19 35.35
CA VAL A 64 2.18 15.80 34.93
C VAL A 64 0.91 15.17 34.31
N ILE A 65 -0.27 15.43 34.87
CA ILE A 65 -1.56 14.96 34.28
C ILE A 65 -1.74 15.50 32.88
N LYS A 66 -1.44 16.77 32.65
CA LYS A 66 -1.52 17.40 31.32
C LYS A 66 -0.54 16.74 30.35
N ASP A 67 0.71 16.56 30.78
CA ASP A 67 1.75 15.95 29.93
C ASP A 67 1.42 14.52 29.58
N LEU A 68 0.93 13.72 30.53
CA LEU A 68 0.47 12.35 30.26
C LEU A 68 -0.69 12.31 29.25
N GLY A 69 -1.63 13.23 29.35
CA GLY A 69 -2.76 13.34 28.39
C GLY A 69 -2.29 13.73 26.99
N SER A 70 -1.36 14.69 26.88
CA SER A 70 -0.75 15.07 25.61
C SER A 70 0.01 13.89 25.00
N LEU A 71 0.88 13.25 25.76
CA LEU A 71 1.66 12.10 25.30
C LEU A 71 0.77 10.93 24.84
N ALA A 72 -0.32 10.64 25.56
CA ALA A 72 -1.28 9.61 25.15
C ALA A 72 -1.94 9.94 23.78
N THR A 73 -2.24 11.21 23.54
CA THR A 73 -2.79 11.69 22.27
C THR A 73 -1.76 11.58 21.15
N ASP A 74 -0.53 11.99 21.40
CA ASP A 74 0.57 11.95 20.43
C ASP A 74 0.90 10.52 20.01
N VAL A 75 0.99 9.59 20.98
CA VAL A 75 1.22 8.16 20.70
C VAL A 75 0.14 7.59 19.76
N LYS A 76 -1.14 7.88 19.98
CA LYS A 76 -2.23 7.44 19.12
C LYS A 76 -2.15 8.08 17.74
N SER A 77 -1.90 9.37 17.67
CA SER A 77 -1.81 10.13 16.41
C SER A 77 -0.67 9.62 15.53
N VAL A 78 0.53 9.49 16.11
CA VAL A 78 1.71 8.99 15.40
C VAL A 78 1.50 7.55 14.92
N ALA A 79 0.99 6.67 15.78
CA ALA A 79 0.71 5.29 15.41
C ALA A 79 -0.29 5.17 14.24
N SER A 80 -1.34 5.97 14.27
CA SER A 80 -2.36 6.05 13.22
C SER A 80 -1.79 6.59 11.90
N THR A 81 -0.92 7.60 11.97
CA THR A 81 -0.27 8.19 10.79
C THR A 81 0.67 7.20 10.12
N ILE A 82 1.56 6.55 10.89
CA ILE A 82 2.48 5.53 10.37
C ILE A 82 1.70 4.39 9.73
N LYS A 83 0.64 3.89 10.38
CA LYS A 83 -0.19 2.82 9.82
C LYS A 83 -0.80 3.20 8.47
N ARG A 84 -1.30 4.42 8.34
CA ARG A 84 -1.87 4.92 7.09
C ARG A 84 -0.81 5.00 5.98
N GLU A 85 0.41 5.43 6.31
CA GLU A 85 1.52 5.50 5.35
C GLU A 85 1.97 4.09 4.91
N GLU A 86 2.05 3.13 5.84
CA GLU A 86 2.33 1.73 5.54
C GLU A 86 1.28 1.12 4.60
N ASP A 87 -0.01 1.34 4.89
CA ASP A 87 -1.12 0.82 4.08
C ASP A 87 -1.10 1.45 2.68
N ALA A 88 -0.82 2.76 2.57
CA ALA A 88 -0.68 3.44 1.28
C ALA A 88 0.53 2.92 0.48
N ALA A 89 1.67 2.69 1.14
CA ALA A 89 2.85 2.12 0.50
C ALA A 89 2.60 0.68 0.01
N ALA A 90 1.93 -0.14 0.82
CA ALA A 90 1.54 -1.50 0.45
C ALA A 90 0.56 -1.52 -0.74
N ALA A 91 -0.42 -0.62 -0.76
CA ALA A 91 -1.35 -0.48 -1.88
C ALA A 91 -0.63 -0.05 -3.17
N ALA A 92 0.29 0.92 -3.08
CA ALA A 92 1.10 1.36 -4.22
C ALA A 92 2.00 0.23 -4.76
N ALA A 93 2.60 -0.57 -3.87
CA ALA A 93 3.41 -1.72 -4.27
C ALA A 93 2.58 -2.79 -5.01
N ARG A 94 1.36 -3.10 -4.53
CA ARG A 94 0.43 -4.02 -5.19
C ARG A 94 0.02 -3.50 -6.58
N ALA A 95 -0.30 -2.21 -6.70
CA ALA A 95 -0.66 -1.59 -7.97
C ALA A 95 0.49 -1.65 -9.00
N ARG A 96 1.75 -1.44 -8.56
CA ARG A 96 2.94 -1.58 -9.41
C ARG A 96 3.15 -3.02 -9.87
N ALA A 97 3.02 -3.99 -8.97
CA ALA A 97 3.14 -5.42 -9.30
C ALA A 97 2.08 -5.86 -10.31
N GLU A 98 0.84 -5.43 -10.13
CA GLU A 98 -0.27 -5.73 -11.04
C GLU A 98 -0.06 -5.10 -12.42
N ARG A 99 0.41 -3.84 -12.47
CA ARG A 99 0.77 -3.20 -13.74
C ARG A 99 1.88 -3.96 -14.45
N GLN A 100 2.94 -4.35 -13.73
CA GLN A 100 4.05 -5.11 -14.31
C GLN A 100 3.60 -6.48 -14.84
N ARG A 101 2.71 -7.16 -14.12
CA ARG A 101 2.11 -8.42 -14.58
C ARG A 101 1.38 -8.23 -15.90
N ARG A 102 0.50 -7.22 -16.02
CA ARG A 102 -0.22 -6.91 -17.25
C ARG A 102 0.71 -6.59 -18.43
N ILE A 103 1.78 -5.85 -18.18
CA ILE A 103 2.81 -5.57 -19.20
C ILE A 103 3.47 -6.87 -19.69
N ASN A 104 3.85 -7.75 -18.77
CA ASN A 104 4.49 -9.02 -19.12
C ASN A 104 3.54 -9.94 -19.89
N GLU A 105 2.28 -10.05 -19.49
CA GLU A 105 1.25 -10.81 -20.19
C GLU A 105 1.02 -10.28 -21.62
N ALA A 106 0.89 -8.96 -21.77
CA ALA A 106 0.72 -8.32 -23.08
C ALA A 106 1.96 -8.49 -23.96
N GLN A 107 3.17 -8.42 -23.39
CA GLN A 107 4.42 -8.65 -24.12
C GLN A 107 4.51 -10.11 -24.62
N THR A 108 4.15 -11.07 -23.78
CA THR A 108 4.13 -12.49 -24.16
C THR A 108 3.12 -12.72 -25.28
N ALA A 109 1.92 -12.16 -25.18
CA ALA A 109 0.89 -12.27 -26.22
C ALA A 109 1.36 -11.67 -27.55
N TYR A 110 2.04 -10.52 -27.52
CA TYR A 110 2.62 -9.91 -28.71
C TYR A 110 3.71 -10.77 -29.35
N ASN A 111 4.65 -11.29 -28.54
CA ASN A 111 5.71 -12.17 -29.04
C ASN A 111 5.12 -13.43 -29.73
N ASN A 112 4.15 -14.08 -29.07
CA ASN A 112 3.48 -15.26 -29.65
C ASN A 112 2.78 -14.91 -30.98
N ALA A 113 2.13 -13.75 -31.07
CA ALA A 113 1.48 -13.32 -32.31
C ALA A 113 2.50 -13.06 -33.43
N VAL A 114 3.67 -12.49 -33.10
CA VAL A 114 4.76 -12.30 -34.06
C VAL A 114 5.33 -13.65 -34.55
N ASP A 115 5.49 -14.62 -33.65
CA ASP A 115 5.98 -15.94 -34.01
C ASP A 115 4.99 -16.65 -34.97
N GLU A 116 3.68 -16.63 -34.64
CA GLU A 116 2.63 -17.16 -35.53
C GLU A 116 2.66 -16.47 -36.90
N TYR A 117 2.80 -15.15 -36.96
CA TYR A 117 2.90 -14.41 -38.21
C TYR A 117 4.11 -14.87 -39.04
N ASN A 118 5.27 -14.94 -38.38
CA ASN A 118 6.50 -15.38 -39.05
C ASN A 118 6.42 -16.80 -39.58
N ASP A 119 5.72 -17.70 -38.89
CA ASP A 119 5.55 -19.07 -39.32
C ASP A 119 4.66 -19.17 -40.59
N VAL A 120 3.56 -18.41 -40.65
CA VAL A 120 2.72 -18.32 -41.87
C VAL A 120 3.49 -17.69 -43.02
N ILE A 121 4.33 -16.70 -42.80
CA ILE A 121 5.20 -16.13 -43.84
C ILE A 121 6.17 -17.17 -44.39
N LYS A 122 6.84 -17.96 -43.52
CA LYS A 122 7.74 -19.03 -43.94
C LYS A 122 7.02 -20.10 -44.79
N GLU A 123 5.77 -20.41 -44.45
CA GLU A 123 4.97 -21.34 -45.27
C GLU A 123 4.66 -20.75 -46.64
N MET A 124 4.31 -19.47 -46.70
CA MET A 124 4.10 -18.78 -47.98
C MET A 124 5.37 -18.76 -48.84
N GLU A 125 6.51 -18.45 -48.24
CA GLU A 125 7.82 -18.46 -48.93
C GLU A 125 8.14 -19.85 -49.50
N LYS A 126 7.90 -20.92 -48.74
CA LYS A 126 8.08 -22.30 -49.24
C LYS A 126 7.18 -22.61 -50.42
N LEU A 127 5.91 -22.16 -50.37
CA LEU A 127 4.98 -22.36 -51.47
C LEU A 127 5.40 -21.58 -52.71
N GLN A 128 5.84 -20.33 -52.56
CA GLN A 128 6.37 -19.50 -53.63
C GLN A 128 7.63 -20.11 -54.27
N GLU A 129 8.54 -20.67 -53.49
CA GLU A 129 9.70 -21.37 -53.98
C GLU A 129 9.32 -22.65 -54.77
N THR A 130 8.27 -23.34 -54.32
CA THR A 130 7.71 -24.48 -55.04
C THR A 130 7.16 -24.05 -56.39
N PHE A 131 6.47 -22.95 -56.48
CA PHE A 131 5.96 -22.38 -57.75
C PHE A 131 7.10 -21.89 -58.66
N ARG A 132 8.20 -21.40 -58.10
CA ARG A 132 9.38 -20.99 -58.87
C ARG A 132 10.03 -22.20 -59.55
N LYS A 133 10.11 -23.32 -58.84
CA LYS A 133 10.68 -24.58 -59.38
C LYS A 133 9.75 -25.24 -60.38
N ASN A 134 8.44 -25.15 -60.20
CA ASN A 134 7.44 -25.78 -61.06
C ASN A 134 6.22 -24.86 -61.29
N PRO A 135 6.30 -23.91 -62.26
CA PRO A 135 5.27 -22.88 -62.46
C PRO A 135 3.87 -23.39 -62.77
N MET A 136 3.77 -24.61 -63.33
CA MET A 136 2.47 -25.23 -63.71
C MET A 136 1.63 -25.57 -62.46
N LEU A 137 2.23 -25.75 -61.32
CA LEU A 137 1.50 -26.04 -60.05
C LEU A 137 0.54 -24.93 -59.65
N ARG A 138 0.77 -23.67 -60.06
CA ARG A 138 -0.14 -22.54 -59.78
C ARG A 138 -1.55 -22.73 -60.36
N PHE A 139 -1.68 -23.51 -61.42
CA PHE A 139 -2.96 -23.72 -62.09
C PHE A 139 -3.72 -24.92 -61.52
N LEU A 140 -3.12 -25.67 -60.62
CA LEU A 140 -3.80 -26.80 -59.97
C LEU A 140 -4.70 -26.28 -58.84
N PRO A 141 -6.00 -26.66 -58.77
CA PRO A 141 -6.98 -26.10 -57.84
C PRO A 141 -6.57 -26.21 -56.37
N ASN A 142 -5.91 -27.28 -55.96
CA ASN A 142 -5.44 -27.52 -54.61
C ASN A 142 -4.31 -26.52 -54.21
N TYR A 143 -3.39 -26.21 -55.10
CA TYR A 143 -2.31 -25.27 -54.86
C TYR A 143 -2.82 -23.81 -54.90
N ALA A 144 -3.74 -23.50 -55.79
CA ALA A 144 -4.39 -22.19 -55.86
C ALA A 144 -5.15 -21.89 -54.54
N LYS A 145 -5.96 -22.87 -54.09
CA LYS A 145 -6.67 -22.76 -52.82
C LYS A 145 -5.72 -22.61 -51.64
N HIS A 146 -4.65 -23.41 -51.57
CA HIS A 146 -3.66 -23.30 -50.48
C HIS A 146 -2.99 -21.93 -50.45
N PHE A 147 -2.69 -21.33 -51.61
CA PHE A 147 -2.14 -19.99 -51.70
C PHE A 147 -3.12 -18.93 -51.15
N GLU A 148 -4.39 -18.99 -51.53
CA GLU A 148 -5.44 -18.11 -51.03
C GLU A 148 -5.64 -18.27 -49.51
N ASP A 149 -5.62 -19.48 -48.97
CA ASP A 149 -5.76 -19.74 -47.54
C ASP A 149 -4.57 -19.17 -46.76
N LEU A 150 -3.35 -19.31 -47.28
CA LEU A 150 -2.16 -18.69 -46.68
C LEU A 150 -2.23 -17.15 -46.70
N GLN A 151 -2.70 -16.53 -47.81
CA GLN A 151 -2.89 -15.09 -47.84
C GLN A 151 -3.86 -14.62 -46.73
N LYS A 152 -5.01 -15.28 -46.60
CA LYS A 152 -5.97 -14.96 -45.52
C LYS A 152 -5.40 -15.19 -44.15
N ASN A 153 -4.57 -16.21 -43.96
CA ASN A 153 -3.91 -16.46 -42.67
C ASN A 153 -2.86 -15.40 -42.34
N ILE A 154 -2.11 -14.89 -43.32
CA ILE A 154 -1.19 -13.76 -43.16
C ILE A 154 -1.95 -12.52 -42.71
N GLU A 155 -3.07 -12.18 -43.36
CA GLU A 155 -3.88 -11.02 -42.98
C GLU A 155 -4.40 -11.14 -41.54
N LYS A 156 -4.92 -12.34 -41.17
CA LYS A 156 -5.38 -12.58 -39.78
C LYS A 156 -4.25 -12.51 -38.78
N ALA A 157 -3.09 -13.06 -39.05
CA ALA A 157 -1.94 -13.04 -38.17
C ALA A 157 -1.39 -11.61 -38.03
N ALA A 158 -1.33 -10.82 -39.11
CA ALA A 158 -0.97 -9.41 -39.10
C ALA A 158 -1.93 -8.60 -38.19
N GLN A 159 -3.24 -8.79 -38.35
CA GLN A 159 -4.26 -8.14 -37.52
C GLN A 159 -4.12 -8.52 -36.03
N LYS A 160 -3.80 -9.78 -35.74
CA LYS A 160 -3.53 -10.25 -34.37
C LYS A 160 -2.32 -9.55 -33.78
N CYS A 161 -1.21 -9.42 -34.52
CA CYS A 161 -0.03 -8.68 -34.10
C CYS A 161 -0.35 -7.22 -33.77
N ASP A 162 -1.10 -6.55 -34.64
CA ASP A 162 -1.50 -5.14 -34.43
C ASP A 162 -2.38 -4.97 -33.19
N ASN A 163 -3.29 -5.90 -32.94
CA ASN A 163 -4.13 -5.88 -31.75
C ASN A 163 -3.29 -6.08 -30.47
N CYS A 164 -2.39 -7.06 -30.47
CA CYS A 164 -1.49 -7.30 -29.33
C CYS A 164 -0.52 -6.13 -29.10
N LYS A 165 -0.01 -5.50 -30.17
CA LYS A 165 0.83 -4.29 -30.09
C LYS A 165 0.08 -3.14 -29.44
N ARG A 166 -1.18 -2.92 -29.81
CA ARG A 166 -2.04 -1.87 -29.18
C ARG A 166 -2.30 -2.18 -27.72
N ALA A 167 -2.59 -3.44 -27.36
CA ALA A 167 -2.79 -3.86 -25.98
C ALA A 167 -1.52 -3.65 -25.13
N LEU A 168 -0.33 -3.97 -25.68
CA LEU A 168 0.95 -3.74 -25.01
C LEU A 168 1.21 -2.26 -24.79
N SER A 169 0.94 -1.41 -25.78
CA SER A 169 1.07 0.04 -25.65
C SER A 169 0.15 0.59 -24.55
N ALA A 170 -1.11 0.14 -24.50
CA ALA A 170 -2.06 0.52 -23.46
C ALA A 170 -1.65 0.05 -22.05
N ALA A 171 -1.00 -1.10 -21.93
CA ALA A 171 -0.51 -1.60 -20.65
C ALA A 171 0.70 -0.80 -20.12
N ARG A 172 1.48 -0.20 -21.01
CA ARG A 172 2.67 0.62 -20.68
C ARG A 172 2.33 2.09 -20.34
N GLY A 173 1.29 2.63 -20.96
CA GLY A 173 0.79 4.03 -20.77
C GLY A 173 0.11 4.24 -19.47
#